data_e94e477429eba0e862fbc3855949ab6c
#
_entry.id   e94e477429eba0e862fbc3855949ab6c
#
_cell.length_a   1.000
_cell.length_b   1.000
_cell.length_c   1.000
_cell.angle_alpha   90.00
_cell.angle_beta   90.00
_cell.angle_gamma   90.00
#
_symmetry.space_group_name_H-M   'P 1'
#
loop_
_entity.id
_entity.type
_entity.pdbx_description
1 polymer ?
#
loop_
_entity_poly.entity_id
_entity_poly.type
_entity_poly.pdbx_seq_one_letter_code
_entity_poly.pdbx_strand_id
1 'polypeptide(L)'
;MDKLVDAHCHIITDPNDTLGGDDGASHGMLRCVMSSNPYDWNKLKKMAGNSRRKDGLCVGFGVHPWYSHLFYVGDRCDKVSHYQDVLEYKNEEQFASLVQVLPDPLDLEEYIDREFNDTLVSVIGEVGLDKLFRLPANGFYMQNEKARLTTVKVKLSHQEIVFRRFCRLARHTSKSISIHDVKCHGKLNDICNEELLPYHSVKICLHSYTGSKETLLGQWLKKFPSDRIFVSLSKWINFKNPEEGDDLVRSLPPACILTETDYPIDNPDPSYQRALTDQLQYLNAQIARAWDGNLDASQTALRIYENFWKFIK
;
A
#
# COMPACT_ATOMS: atom_id res chain seq x y z
N MET A 1 -27.87 1.92 -0.53
CA MET A 1 -26.63 1.32 -0.02
C MET A 1 -25.57 2.39 -0.05
N ASP A 2 -24.88 2.61 1.05
CA ASP A 2 -23.81 3.59 1.12
C ASP A 2 -22.67 3.16 0.19
N LYS A 3 -22.11 4.12 -0.55
CA LYS A 3 -20.97 3.89 -1.46
C LYS A 3 -19.67 3.85 -0.65
N LEU A 4 -19.47 2.77 0.13
CA LEU A 4 -18.26 2.60 0.91
C LEU A 4 -17.05 2.38 -0.01
N VAL A 5 -15.90 2.93 0.41
CA VAL A 5 -14.62 2.81 -0.29
C VAL A 5 -13.58 2.29 0.68
N ASP A 6 -12.89 1.24 0.24
CA ASP A 6 -11.64 0.75 0.81
C ASP A 6 -10.51 1.04 -0.19
N ALA A 7 -9.89 2.20 -0.03
CA ALA A 7 -8.92 2.71 -1.00
C ALA A 7 -7.57 2.00 -0.93
N HIS A 8 -7.34 1.21 0.13
CA HIS A 8 -6.12 0.44 0.32
C HIS A 8 -6.40 -0.76 1.21
N CYS A 9 -6.38 -1.93 0.62
CA CYS A 9 -6.55 -3.21 1.31
C CYS A 9 -5.69 -4.29 0.63
N HIS A 10 -5.62 -5.47 1.21
CA HIS A 10 -4.75 -6.55 0.79
C HIS A 10 -5.50 -7.86 0.54
N ILE A 11 -4.76 -8.88 0.17
CA ILE A 11 -5.13 -10.29 0.26
C ILE A 11 -4.10 -11.00 1.14
N ILE A 12 -4.49 -12.14 1.70
CA ILE A 12 -3.57 -12.94 2.51
C ILE A 12 -2.42 -13.42 1.62
N THR A 13 -1.20 -13.08 2.02
CA THR A 13 0.01 -13.58 1.38
C THR A 13 0.37 -14.92 2.00
N ASP A 14 0.37 -15.96 1.18
CA ASP A 14 0.87 -17.28 1.52
C ASP A 14 1.65 -17.84 0.31
N PRO A 15 2.98 -18.00 0.41
CA PRO A 15 3.78 -18.58 -0.68
C PRO A 15 3.36 -20.00 -1.08
N ASN A 16 2.66 -20.72 -0.20
CA ASN A 16 2.17 -22.07 -0.42
C ASN A 16 0.73 -22.12 -0.94
N ASP A 17 0.00 -21.00 -0.88
CA ASP A 17 -1.38 -20.92 -1.37
C ASP A 17 -1.41 -20.79 -2.90
N THR A 18 -1.56 -21.94 -3.55
CA THR A 18 -1.75 -22.03 -5.00
C THR A 18 -3.23 -21.96 -5.40
N LEU A 19 -4.13 -22.00 -4.44
CA LEU A 19 -5.58 -21.98 -4.66
C LEU A 19 -6.06 -20.52 -4.63
N GLY A 20 -6.79 -20.10 -5.65
CA GLY A 20 -7.54 -18.86 -5.61
C GLY A 20 -8.60 -18.98 -4.51
N GLY A 21 -8.48 -18.19 -3.45
CA GLY A 21 -9.55 -18.03 -2.47
C GLY A 21 -10.82 -17.52 -3.14
N ASP A 22 -11.93 -17.69 -2.46
CA ASP A 22 -13.22 -17.08 -2.82
C ASP A 22 -12.98 -15.60 -3.14
N ASP A 23 -13.43 -15.18 -4.30
CA ASP A 23 -13.30 -13.81 -4.77
C ASP A 23 -14.09 -12.91 -3.83
N GLY A 24 -13.48 -12.46 -2.74
CA GLY A 24 -14.08 -11.61 -1.71
C GLY A 24 -15.01 -10.58 -2.32
N ALA A 25 -16.18 -11.08 -2.76
CA ALA A 25 -17.13 -10.39 -3.58
C ALA A 25 -17.37 -9.02 -2.96
N SER A 26 -17.21 -8.00 -3.75
CA SER A 26 -17.39 -6.61 -3.33
C SER A 26 -18.84 -6.40 -2.91
N HIS A 27 -19.21 -6.79 -1.71
CA HIS A 27 -20.59 -6.69 -1.17
C HIS A 27 -21.12 -5.24 -1.22
N GLY A 28 -21.11 -4.66 -2.44
CA GLY A 28 -21.56 -3.31 -2.73
C GLY A 28 -20.57 -2.20 -2.35
N MET A 29 -19.30 -2.51 -2.01
CA MET A 29 -18.28 -1.51 -1.75
C MET A 29 -17.17 -1.51 -2.83
N LEU A 30 -16.53 -0.38 -3.00
CA LEU A 30 -15.40 -0.21 -3.90
C LEU A 30 -14.11 -0.49 -3.15
N ARG A 31 -13.30 -1.42 -3.65
CA ARG A 31 -12.04 -1.86 -3.02
C ARG A 31 -10.87 -1.67 -3.98
N CYS A 32 -9.76 -1.15 -3.47
CA CYS A 32 -8.50 -1.11 -4.19
C CYS A 32 -7.50 -2.04 -3.49
N VAL A 33 -7.31 -3.21 -4.06
CA VAL A 33 -6.48 -4.28 -3.48
C VAL A 33 -5.05 -4.12 -3.97
N MET A 34 -4.12 -3.92 -3.05
CA MET A 34 -2.71 -3.71 -3.32
C MET A 34 -1.95 -5.04 -3.36
N SER A 35 -1.09 -5.19 -4.35
CA SER A 35 -0.06 -6.21 -4.34
C SER A 35 1.14 -5.72 -3.53
N SER A 36 1.74 -6.61 -2.76
CA SER A 36 2.92 -6.33 -1.94
C SER A 36 4.15 -7.12 -2.41
N ASN A 37 3.93 -8.23 -3.11
CA ASN A 37 4.99 -9.18 -3.50
C ASN A 37 4.53 -10.12 -4.64
N PRO A 38 5.41 -10.94 -5.23
CA PRO A 38 5.05 -11.81 -6.35
C PRO A 38 3.98 -12.86 -6.03
N TYR A 39 3.87 -13.29 -4.78
CA TYR A 39 2.93 -14.37 -4.39
C TYR A 39 1.50 -13.84 -4.33
N ASP A 40 1.27 -12.72 -3.65
CA ASP A 40 -0.05 -12.10 -3.60
C ASP A 40 -0.45 -11.55 -4.98
N TRP A 41 0.51 -11.04 -5.78
CA TRP A 41 0.23 -10.63 -7.15
C TRP A 41 -0.33 -11.75 -8.01
N ASN A 42 0.24 -12.96 -7.92
CA ASN A 42 -0.25 -14.11 -8.66
C ASN A 42 -1.69 -14.48 -8.30
N LYS A 43 -2.05 -14.38 -7.02
CA LYS A 43 -3.41 -14.60 -6.52
C LYS A 43 -4.35 -13.47 -6.97
N LEU A 44 -3.91 -12.22 -6.83
CA LEU A 44 -4.69 -11.04 -7.19
C LEU A 44 -5.01 -10.98 -8.69
N LYS A 45 -4.05 -11.35 -9.56
CA LYS A 45 -4.30 -11.48 -11.02
C LYS A 45 -5.45 -12.44 -11.33
N LYS A 46 -5.49 -13.59 -10.65
CA LYS A 46 -6.55 -14.60 -10.85
C LYS A 46 -7.90 -14.06 -10.37
N MET A 47 -7.93 -13.45 -9.18
CA MET A 47 -9.12 -12.79 -8.64
C MET A 47 -9.68 -11.75 -9.61
N ALA A 48 -8.84 -10.83 -10.05
CA ALA A 48 -9.25 -9.74 -10.93
C ALA A 48 -9.61 -10.18 -12.35
N GLY A 49 -8.99 -11.26 -12.83
CA GLY A 49 -9.35 -11.87 -14.13
C GLY A 49 -10.72 -12.53 -14.13
N ASN A 50 -11.19 -13.02 -12.98
CA ASN A 50 -12.50 -13.62 -12.79
C ASN A 50 -13.58 -12.57 -12.49
N SER A 51 -13.21 -11.46 -11.84
CA SER A 51 -14.11 -10.37 -11.51
C SER A 51 -14.15 -9.36 -12.68
N ARG A 52 -15.34 -9.10 -13.20
CA ARG A 52 -15.49 -8.01 -14.17
C ARG A 52 -15.31 -6.69 -13.42
N ARG A 53 -14.62 -5.69 -14.01
CA ARG A 53 -14.47 -4.31 -13.46
C ARG A 53 -15.76 -3.67 -12.94
N LYS A 54 -16.92 -4.24 -13.28
CA LYS A 54 -18.25 -3.83 -12.81
C LYS A 54 -18.49 -4.13 -11.32
N ASP A 55 -17.66 -4.97 -10.70
CA ASP A 55 -17.91 -5.49 -9.35
C ASP A 55 -17.22 -4.67 -8.24
N GLY A 56 -16.70 -3.48 -8.56
CA GLY A 56 -16.14 -2.59 -7.56
C GLY A 56 -14.70 -2.95 -7.10
N LEU A 57 -13.96 -3.77 -7.88
CA LEU A 57 -12.57 -4.13 -7.61
C LEU A 57 -11.62 -3.32 -8.48
N CYS A 58 -10.69 -2.59 -7.84
CA CYS A 58 -9.51 -1.98 -8.43
C CYS A 58 -8.27 -2.74 -7.97
N VAL A 59 -7.22 -2.72 -8.78
CA VAL A 59 -6.00 -3.50 -8.51
C VAL A 59 -4.78 -2.59 -8.48
N GLY A 60 -3.99 -2.71 -7.43
CA GLY A 60 -2.67 -2.11 -7.29
C GLY A 60 -1.57 -3.11 -7.67
N PHE A 61 -0.51 -2.64 -8.35
CA PHE A 61 0.69 -3.41 -8.66
C PHE A 61 1.91 -2.75 -8.05
N GLY A 62 2.59 -3.45 -7.15
CA GLY A 62 3.74 -2.91 -6.43
C GLY A 62 4.59 -3.99 -5.76
N VAL A 63 5.69 -3.53 -5.16
CA VAL A 63 6.53 -4.30 -4.25
C VAL A 63 6.69 -3.50 -2.96
N HIS A 64 6.07 -3.99 -1.90
CA HIS A 64 6.14 -3.39 -0.58
C HIS A 64 7.59 -3.41 -0.06
N PRO A 65 8.05 -2.39 0.69
CA PRO A 65 9.42 -2.33 1.20
C PRO A 65 9.85 -3.55 2.01
N TRP A 66 8.91 -4.23 2.67
CA TRP A 66 9.18 -5.48 3.40
C TRP A 66 9.67 -6.64 2.54
N TYR A 67 9.33 -6.62 1.25
CA TYR A 67 9.67 -7.67 0.27
C TYR A 67 10.63 -7.21 -0.81
N SER A 68 11.12 -5.96 -0.74
CA SER A 68 12.03 -5.41 -1.74
C SER A 68 13.34 -6.20 -1.83
N HIS A 69 13.77 -6.86 -0.74
CA HIS A 69 14.93 -7.75 -0.71
C HIS A 69 14.82 -8.98 -1.61
N LEU A 70 13.63 -9.32 -2.08
CA LEU A 70 13.42 -10.43 -3.01
C LEU A 70 13.88 -10.11 -4.45
N PHE A 71 14.26 -8.85 -4.70
CA PHE A 71 14.59 -8.38 -6.04
C PHE A 71 15.99 -7.81 -6.09
N TYR A 72 16.70 -8.09 -7.18
CA TYR A 72 17.90 -7.34 -7.56
C TYR A 72 17.59 -6.34 -8.66
N VAL A 73 18.43 -5.30 -8.75
CA VAL A 73 18.37 -4.26 -9.78
C VAL A 73 19.77 -4.13 -10.36
N GLY A 74 19.91 -4.31 -11.67
CA GLY A 74 21.21 -4.33 -12.36
C GLY A 74 21.75 -5.74 -12.55
N ASP A 75 23.06 -5.92 -12.41
CA ASP A 75 23.71 -7.19 -12.72
C ASP A 75 23.33 -8.29 -11.72
N ARG A 76 23.07 -9.49 -12.25
CA ARG A 76 22.77 -10.67 -11.45
C ARG A 76 24.01 -11.13 -10.68
N CYS A 77 23.87 -11.36 -9.40
CA CYS A 77 24.85 -12.04 -8.56
C CYS A 77 24.28 -13.34 -7.98
N ASP A 78 25.10 -14.12 -7.29
CA ASP A 78 24.62 -15.29 -6.58
C ASP A 78 23.73 -14.90 -5.38
N LYS A 79 22.94 -15.85 -4.90
CA LYS A 79 21.96 -15.63 -3.83
C LYS A 79 22.57 -15.04 -2.57
N VAL A 80 23.73 -15.55 -2.13
CA VAL A 80 24.35 -15.10 -0.87
C VAL A 80 24.86 -13.67 -1.03
N SER A 81 25.57 -13.39 -2.10
CA SER A 81 26.07 -12.03 -2.43
C SER A 81 24.93 -11.03 -2.52
N HIS A 82 23.82 -11.40 -3.18
CA HIS A 82 22.64 -10.54 -3.25
C HIS A 82 22.14 -10.17 -1.85
N TYR A 83 21.88 -11.15 -0.99
CA TYR A 83 21.35 -10.86 0.34
C TYR A 83 22.33 -10.14 1.25
N GLN A 84 23.65 -10.31 1.08
CA GLN A 84 24.67 -9.51 1.74
C GLN A 84 24.59 -8.03 1.31
N ASP A 85 24.30 -7.79 0.03
CA ASP A 85 24.21 -6.44 -0.50
C ASP A 85 22.94 -5.70 -0.08
N VAL A 86 21.80 -6.39 0.04
CA VAL A 86 20.49 -5.74 0.28
C VAL A 86 20.02 -5.80 1.72
N LEU A 87 20.62 -6.65 2.58
CA LEU A 87 20.23 -6.78 3.99
C LEU A 87 21.23 -6.14 4.93
N GLU A 88 20.72 -5.51 5.98
CA GLU A 88 21.47 -5.02 7.14
C GLU A 88 21.32 -6.02 8.28
N TYR A 89 22.44 -6.56 8.79
CA TYR A 89 22.46 -7.53 9.87
C TYR A 89 23.68 -7.33 10.77
N LYS A 90 23.57 -7.83 12.01
CA LYS A 90 24.65 -7.80 13.02
C LYS A 90 25.09 -9.18 13.47
N ASN A 91 24.27 -10.20 13.18
CA ASN A 91 24.49 -11.58 13.58
C ASN A 91 24.59 -12.46 12.33
N GLU A 92 25.78 -13.00 12.10
CA GLU A 92 26.10 -13.84 10.94
C GLU A 92 25.30 -15.15 10.91
N GLU A 93 25.04 -15.77 12.06
CA GLU A 93 24.25 -17.00 12.13
C GLU A 93 22.80 -16.75 11.76
N GLN A 94 22.23 -15.63 12.21
CA GLN A 94 20.89 -15.20 11.85
C GLN A 94 20.78 -14.91 10.34
N PHE A 95 21.77 -14.23 9.79
CA PHE A 95 21.84 -13.96 8.36
C PHE A 95 21.94 -15.27 7.57
N ALA A 96 22.87 -16.15 7.91
CA ALA A 96 23.05 -17.43 7.22
C ALA A 96 21.78 -18.28 7.26
N SER A 97 21.10 -18.33 8.41
CA SER A 97 19.81 -19.05 8.55
C SER A 97 18.72 -18.45 7.66
N LEU A 98 18.65 -17.11 7.57
CA LEU A 98 17.70 -16.44 6.68
C LEU A 98 17.98 -16.73 5.20
N VAL A 99 19.25 -16.65 4.76
CA VAL A 99 19.61 -16.93 3.37
C VAL A 99 19.24 -18.36 2.94
N GLN A 100 19.28 -19.32 3.85
CA GLN A 100 18.86 -20.69 3.56
C GLN A 100 17.37 -20.78 3.19
N VAL A 101 16.51 -20.04 3.87
CA VAL A 101 15.04 -20.12 3.67
C VAL A 101 14.52 -19.13 2.63
N LEU A 102 15.25 -18.05 2.38
CA LEU A 102 14.87 -17.07 1.35
C LEU A 102 14.94 -17.70 -0.05
N PRO A 103 14.10 -17.30 -1.01
CA PRO A 103 14.15 -17.76 -2.40
C PRO A 103 15.38 -17.20 -3.14
N ASP A 104 15.65 -17.68 -4.35
CA ASP A 104 16.54 -16.99 -5.26
C ASP A 104 15.98 -15.63 -5.62
N PRO A 105 16.83 -14.58 -5.68
CA PRO A 105 16.36 -13.24 -6.00
C PRO A 105 15.88 -13.13 -7.44
N LEU A 106 14.87 -12.29 -7.65
CA LEU A 106 14.27 -12.04 -8.96
C LEU A 106 14.84 -10.75 -9.57
N ASP A 107 14.94 -10.69 -10.87
CA ASP A 107 15.19 -9.44 -11.59
C ASP A 107 13.96 -8.55 -11.52
N LEU A 108 14.12 -7.32 -11.00
CA LEU A 108 13.00 -6.38 -10.85
C LEU A 108 12.47 -5.91 -12.20
N GLU A 109 13.35 -5.68 -13.20
CA GLU A 109 12.93 -5.23 -14.52
C GLU A 109 12.18 -6.34 -15.25
N GLU A 110 12.71 -7.57 -15.27
CA GLU A 110 12.00 -8.72 -15.85
C GLU A 110 10.66 -8.97 -15.15
N TYR A 111 10.61 -8.81 -13.83
CA TYR A 111 9.35 -8.97 -13.06
C TYR A 111 8.32 -7.93 -13.52
N ILE A 112 8.70 -6.66 -13.59
CA ILE A 112 7.79 -5.60 -14.03
C ILE A 112 7.35 -5.83 -15.47
N ASP A 113 8.26 -6.11 -16.39
CA ASP A 113 7.95 -6.30 -17.80
C ASP A 113 7.03 -7.48 -18.05
N ARG A 114 7.19 -8.57 -17.29
CA ARG A 114 6.36 -9.76 -17.42
C ARG A 114 4.99 -9.63 -16.74
N GLU A 115 4.95 -8.99 -15.60
CA GLU A 115 3.80 -9.04 -14.69
C GLU A 115 2.90 -7.81 -14.77
N PHE A 116 3.45 -6.65 -15.09
CA PHE A 116 2.65 -5.44 -15.20
C PHE A 116 1.67 -5.50 -16.38
N ASN A 117 0.40 -5.27 -16.09
CA ASN A 117 -0.64 -5.21 -17.12
C ASN A 117 -1.40 -3.89 -17.02
N ASP A 118 -1.18 -3.00 -17.99
CA ASP A 118 -1.74 -1.65 -18.01
C ASP A 118 -3.28 -1.61 -17.98
N THR A 119 -3.93 -2.62 -18.55
CA THR A 119 -5.40 -2.69 -18.56
C THR A 119 -6.01 -3.23 -17.28
N LEU A 120 -5.25 -4.04 -16.52
CA LEU A 120 -5.66 -4.62 -15.26
C LEU A 120 -5.37 -3.69 -14.09
N VAL A 121 -4.16 -3.13 -14.06
CA VAL A 121 -3.66 -2.31 -12.97
C VAL A 121 -4.32 -0.94 -12.98
N SER A 122 -4.89 -0.54 -11.85
CA SER A 122 -5.51 0.78 -11.65
C SER A 122 -4.55 1.77 -10.98
N VAL A 123 -3.69 1.28 -10.09
CA VAL A 123 -2.79 2.07 -9.23
C VAL A 123 -1.44 1.37 -9.13
N ILE A 124 -0.35 2.10 -9.05
CA ILE A 124 0.95 1.56 -8.64
C ILE A 124 0.96 1.51 -7.11
N GLY A 125 1.09 0.32 -6.55
CA GLY A 125 1.03 0.12 -5.09
C GLY A 125 0.77 -1.34 -4.70
N GLU A 126 1.19 -1.69 -3.50
CA GLU A 126 1.79 -0.85 -2.48
C GLU A 126 3.31 -0.78 -2.66
N VAL A 127 3.87 0.41 -2.53
CA VAL A 127 5.31 0.67 -2.66
C VAL A 127 5.73 1.75 -1.64
N GLY A 128 7.00 1.84 -1.30
CA GLY A 128 7.41 2.87 -0.36
C GLY A 128 8.67 2.55 0.44
N LEU A 129 8.75 3.09 1.66
CA LEU A 129 9.90 2.95 2.56
C LEU A 129 9.46 2.61 3.98
N ASP A 130 10.14 1.64 4.61
CA ASP A 130 9.96 1.28 6.02
C ASP A 130 11.32 1.10 6.71
N LYS A 131 11.63 2.00 7.64
CA LYS A 131 12.88 1.95 8.43
C LYS A 131 12.80 0.99 9.62
N LEU A 132 11.61 0.58 10.03
CA LEU A 132 11.41 -0.17 11.27
C LEU A 132 11.25 -1.67 11.07
N PHE A 133 10.80 -2.11 9.91
CA PHE A 133 10.54 -3.51 9.63
C PHE A 133 11.78 -4.38 9.85
N ARG A 134 11.56 -5.58 10.41
CA ARG A 134 12.56 -6.62 10.61
C ARG A 134 12.05 -7.92 10.02
N LEU A 135 12.90 -8.61 9.28
CA LEU A 135 12.53 -9.88 8.66
C LEU A 135 12.16 -10.92 9.71
N PRO A 136 11.08 -11.67 9.50
CA PRO A 136 10.78 -12.85 10.29
C PRO A 136 11.81 -13.96 10.08
N ALA A 137 11.96 -14.87 11.05
CA ALA A 137 12.94 -15.95 11.00
C ALA A 137 12.67 -16.97 9.87
N ASN A 138 11.43 -17.08 9.40
CA ASN A 138 11.05 -17.86 8.21
C ASN A 138 11.34 -17.14 6.88
N GLY A 139 11.93 -15.95 6.91
CA GLY A 139 12.31 -15.17 5.74
C GLY A 139 11.17 -14.38 5.09
N PHE A 140 9.93 -14.59 5.49
CA PHE A 140 8.78 -14.02 4.84
C PHE A 140 7.69 -13.63 5.85
N TYR A 141 7.17 -12.39 5.75
CA TYR A 141 6.05 -11.97 6.58
C TYR A 141 4.74 -12.54 6.02
N MET A 142 3.97 -13.22 6.87
CA MET A 142 2.62 -13.70 6.56
C MET A 142 1.64 -13.21 7.63
N GLN A 143 0.49 -12.70 7.21
CA GLN A 143 -0.49 -12.11 8.12
C GLN A 143 -1.09 -13.11 9.12
N ASN A 144 -1.12 -14.39 8.76
CA ASN A 144 -1.69 -15.48 9.56
C ASN A 144 -0.66 -16.23 10.42
N GLU A 145 0.63 -15.91 10.32
CA GLU A 145 1.69 -16.55 11.09
C GLU A 145 2.38 -15.57 12.05
N LYS A 146 2.54 -16.00 13.31
CA LYS A 146 3.36 -15.28 14.30
C LYS A 146 4.80 -15.79 14.27
N ALA A 147 5.51 -15.49 13.19
CA ALA A 147 6.93 -15.82 13.11
C ALA A 147 7.76 -14.92 14.04
N ARG A 148 8.81 -15.50 14.67
CA ARG A 148 9.76 -14.73 15.48
C ARG A 148 10.50 -13.72 14.59
N LEU A 149 10.48 -12.45 14.95
CA LEU A 149 11.24 -11.42 14.24
C LEU A 149 12.74 -11.56 14.54
N THR A 150 13.54 -11.39 13.50
CA THR A 150 15.00 -11.30 13.60
C THR A 150 15.44 -9.86 13.91
N THR A 151 16.75 -9.60 13.90
CA THR A 151 17.31 -8.23 13.91
C THR A 151 17.67 -7.74 12.50
N VAL A 152 17.47 -8.58 11.47
CA VAL A 152 17.82 -8.31 10.08
C VAL A 152 16.77 -7.38 9.45
N LYS A 153 17.23 -6.40 8.70
CA LYS A 153 16.40 -5.43 7.99
C LYS A 153 16.78 -5.36 6.52
N VAL A 154 15.85 -4.92 5.69
CA VAL A 154 16.19 -4.50 4.33
C VAL A 154 16.87 -3.14 4.39
N LYS A 155 18.04 -3.00 3.76
CA LYS A 155 18.75 -1.72 3.68
C LYS A 155 17.85 -0.65 3.06
N LEU A 156 17.79 0.52 3.69
CA LEU A 156 16.96 1.62 3.20
C LEU A 156 17.38 2.05 1.78
N SER A 157 18.68 2.04 1.47
CA SER A 157 19.19 2.34 0.13
C SER A 157 18.63 1.40 -0.93
N HIS A 158 18.43 0.12 -0.62
CA HIS A 158 17.84 -0.83 -1.55
C HIS A 158 16.34 -0.58 -1.71
N GLN A 159 15.61 -0.33 -0.62
CA GLN A 159 14.20 0.07 -0.69
C GLN A 159 14.02 1.32 -1.57
N GLU A 160 14.92 2.32 -1.45
CA GLU A 160 14.91 3.53 -2.28
C GLU A 160 15.05 3.22 -3.78
N ILE A 161 15.97 2.32 -4.15
CA ILE A 161 16.16 1.90 -5.55
C ILE A 161 14.88 1.29 -6.11
N VAL A 162 14.28 0.34 -5.37
CA VAL A 162 13.03 -0.31 -5.76
C VAL A 162 11.88 0.70 -5.85
N PHE A 163 11.72 1.56 -4.85
CA PHE A 163 10.70 2.59 -4.83
C PHE A 163 10.81 3.56 -6.02
N ARG A 164 12.01 4.06 -6.33
CA ARG A 164 12.26 4.91 -7.50
C ARG A 164 11.86 4.23 -8.80
N ARG A 165 12.11 2.92 -8.92
CA ARG A 165 11.70 2.16 -10.11
C ARG A 165 10.18 2.16 -10.29
N PHE A 166 9.41 1.99 -9.21
CA PHE A 166 7.94 2.07 -9.25
C PHE A 166 7.43 3.51 -9.47
N CYS A 167 8.09 4.53 -8.94
CA CYS A 167 7.81 5.92 -9.31
C CYS A 167 7.95 6.15 -10.83
N ARG A 168 9.00 5.59 -11.43
CA ARG A 168 9.21 5.66 -12.89
C ARG A 168 8.14 4.90 -13.66
N LEU A 169 7.70 3.74 -13.17
CA LEU A 169 6.57 3.01 -13.75
C LEU A 169 5.29 3.87 -13.69
N ALA A 170 4.98 4.47 -12.55
CA ALA A 170 3.79 5.32 -12.37
C ALA A 170 3.78 6.49 -13.37
N ARG A 171 4.90 7.20 -13.54
CA ARG A 171 4.97 8.32 -14.49
C ARG A 171 4.89 7.90 -15.96
N HIS A 172 5.50 6.75 -16.34
CA HIS A 172 5.44 6.25 -17.72
C HIS A 172 4.04 5.78 -18.10
N THR A 173 3.29 5.22 -17.14
CA THR A 173 1.94 4.72 -17.36
C THR A 173 0.85 5.71 -16.99
N SER A 174 1.23 6.90 -16.48
CA SER A 174 0.30 7.92 -15.97
C SER A 174 -0.66 7.38 -14.91
N LYS A 175 -0.23 6.40 -14.11
CA LYS A 175 -1.04 5.82 -13.04
C LYS A 175 -0.73 6.50 -11.71
N SER A 176 -1.76 6.64 -10.90
CA SER A 176 -1.61 7.07 -9.51
C SER A 176 -0.81 6.07 -8.69
N ILE A 177 -0.24 6.52 -7.57
CA ILE A 177 0.62 5.70 -6.73
C ILE A 177 0.14 5.72 -5.27
N SER A 178 0.08 4.54 -4.62
CA SER A 178 -0.23 4.39 -3.19
C SER A 178 1.04 4.03 -2.43
N ILE A 179 1.38 4.84 -1.42
CA ILE A 179 2.71 4.88 -0.81
C ILE A 179 2.67 4.53 0.66
N HIS A 180 3.48 3.52 1.04
CA HIS A 180 3.83 3.15 2.39
C HIS A 180 4.95 4.02 2.94
N ASP A 181 4.78 4.58 4.14
CA ASP A 181 5.79 5.43 4.79
C ASP A 181 5.88 5.19 6.29
N VAL A 182 6.91 4.48 6.71
CA VAL A 182 7.20 4.28 8.15
C VAL A 182 8.56 4.86 8.52
N LYS A 183 8.53 6.01 9.21
CA LYS A 183 9.72 6.73 9.70
C LYS A 183 10.69 7.17 8.59
N CYS A 184 10.19 7.42 7.38
CA CYS A 184 10.98 7.83 6.21
C CYS A 184 10.42 9.10 5.53
N HIS A 185 9.51 9.85 6.19
CA HIS A 185 8.71 10.93 5.61
C HIS A 185 9.51 11.94 4.76
N GLY A 186 10.64 12.44 5.28
CA GLY A 186 11.48 13.40 4.56
C GLY A 186 12.11 12.80 3.30
N LYS A 187 12.74 11.63 3.42
CA LYS A 187 13.37 10.92 2.30
C LYS A 187 12.36 10.58 1.21
N LEU A 188 11.21 10.07 1.62
CA LEU A 188 10.15 9.68 0.70
C LEU A 188 9.57 10.90 -0.04
N ASN A 189 9.36 12.02 0.66
CA ASN A 189 8.96 13.28 0.05
C ASN A 189 10.00 13.79 -0.97
N ASP A 190 11.30 13.70 -0.65
CA ASP A 190 12.36 14.11 -1.56
C ASP A 190 12.34 13.27 -2.85
N ILE A 191 12.22 11.93 -2.73
CA ILE A 191 12.12 11.05 -3.89
C ILE A 191 10.89 11.37 -4.75
N CYS A 192 9.73 11.58 -4.12
CA CYS A 192 8.52 11.95 -4.85
C CYS A 192 8.63 13.32 -5.54
N ASN A 193 9.31 14.29 -4.94
CA ASN A 193 9.60 15.56 -5.59
C ASN A 193 10.48 15.39 -6.82
N GLU A 194 11.52 14.56 -6.74
CA GLU A 194 12.42 14.29 -7.86
C GLU A 194 11.75 13.50 -8.98
N GLU A 195 11.05 12.43 -8.65
CA GLU A 195 10.55 11.46 -9.63
C GLU A 195 9.14 11.77 -10.14
N LEU A 196 8.29 12.44 -9.34
CA LEU A 196 6.86 12.56 -9.64
C LEU A 196 6.36 14.01 -9.80
N LEU A 197 6.99 14.99 -9.14
CA LEU A 197 6.49 16.38 -9.18
C LEU A 197 6.31 16.93 -10.59
N PRO A 198 7.23 16.68 -11.56
CA PRO A 198 7.08 17.14 -12.93
C PRO A 198 5.95 16.45 -13.72
N TYR A 199 5.42 15.34 -13.23
CA TYR A 199 4.45 14.49 -13.94
C TYR A 199 3.04 14.71 -13.40
N HIS A 200 2.32 15.68 -13.94
CA HIS A 200 1.02 16.14 -13.43
C HIS A 200 -0.10 15.11 -13.46
N SER A 201 0.00 14.08 -14.31
CA SER A 201 -0.95 12.97 -14.39
C SER A 201 -0.88 12.02 -13.20
N VAL A 202 0.26 11.95 -12.50
CA VAL A 202 0.47 11.04 -11.37
C VAL A 202 -0.04 11.67 -10.09
N LYS A 203 -1.00 11.02 -9.45
CA LYS A 203 -1.52 11.39 -8.13
C LYS A 203 -0.94 10.46 -7.08
N ILE A 204 -0.77 10.95 -5.88
CA ILE A 204 -0.09 10.27 -4.78
C ILE A 204 -1.09 10.07 -3.64
N CYS A 205 -1.28 8.83 -3.22
CA CYS A 205 -1.98 8.50 -1.98
C CYS A 205 -0.94 8.15 -0.90
N LEU A 206 -0.95 8.90 0.18
CA LEU A 206 -0.25 8.57 1.42
C LEU A 206 -1.19 7.70 2.24
N HIS A 207 -1.05 6.36 2.13
CA HIS A 207 -1.93 5.46 2.86
C HIS A 207 -1.55 5.42 4.34
N SER A 208 -2.51 5.26 5.23
CA SER A 208 -2.32 5.21 6.70
C SER A 208 -1.27 6.20 7.21
N TYR A 209 -1.31 7.45 6.74
CA TYR A 209 -0.24 8.43 6.98
C TYR A 209 0.15 8.54 8.46
N THR A 210 1.42 8.29 8.77
CA THR A 210 1.98 8.28 10.14
C THR A 210 2.88 9.48 10.46
N GLY A 211 3.06 10.39 9.50
CA GLY A 211 3.83 11.61 9.68
C GLY A 211 3.08 12.69 10.48
N SER A 212 3.77 13.77 10.81
CA SER A 212 3.11 14.90 11.47
C SER A 212 2.25 15.71 10.50
N LYS A 213 1.25 16.39 11.04
CA LYS A 213 0.41 17.33 10.31
C LYS A 213 1.23 18.44 9.64
N GLU A 214 2.25 18.95 10.34
CA GLU A 214 3.15 19.99 9.82
C GLU A 214 3.93 19.50 8.60
N THR A 215 4.39 18.23 8.62
CA THR A 215 5.07 17.62 7.47
C THR A 215 4.10 17.46 6.29
N LEU A 216 2.88 17.02 6.55
CA LEU A 216 1.86 16.86 5.52
C LEU A 216 1.51 18.20 4.84
N LEU A 217 1.20 19.22 5.64
CA LEU A 217 0.83 20.54 5.13
C LEU A 217 2.02 21.29 4.53
N GLY A 218 3.18 21.25 5.21
CA GLY A 218 4.35 22.03 4.85
C GLY A 218 5.19 21.45 3.72
N GLN A 219 5.18 20.13 3.53
CA GLN A 219 5.99 19.47 2.51
C GLN A 219 5.14 18.95 1.35
N TRP A 220 4.08 18.18 1.63
CA TRP A 220 3.28 17.56 0.58
C TRP A 220 2.30 18.55 -0.07
N LEU A 221 1.36 19.10 0.69
CA LEU A 221 0.30 19.96 0.15
C LEU A 221 0.81 21.35 -0.29
N LYS A 222 2.01 21.75 0.17
CA LYS A 222 2.63 23.00 -0.29
C LYS A 222 3.35 22.84 -1.63
N LYS A 223 3.96 21.67 -1.90
CA LYS A 223 4.75 21.43 -3.11
C LYS A 223 3.94 20.85 -4.25
N PHE A 224 3.05 19.89 -3.95
CA PHE A 224 2.19 19.31 -4.96
C PHE A 224 0.87 20.06 -5.06
N PRO A 225 0.30 20.21 -6.26
CA PRO A 225 -1.09 20.68 -6.42
C PRO A 225 -2.06 19.86 -5.56
N SER A 226 -3.05 20.54 -4.97
CA SER A 226 -3.96 19.92 -3.99
C SER A 226 -4.84 18.81 -4.55
N ASP A 227 -4.99 18.72 -5.87
CA ASP A 227 -5.71 17.67 -6.57
C ASP A 227 -4.85 16.43 -6.85
N ARG A 228 -3.56 16.47 -6.48
CA ARG A 228 -2.61 15.37 -6.68
C ARG A 228 -2.27 14.59 -5.41
N ILE A 229 -2.53 15.15 -4.23
CA ILE A 229 -2.24 14.48 -2.95
C ILE A 229 -3.54 13.98 -2.33
N PHE A 230 -3.55 12.70 -2.01
CA PHE A 230 -4.62 12.03 -1.28
C PHE A 230 -4.05 11.41 0.00
N VAL A 231 -4.87 11.36 1.03
CA VAL A 231 -4.53 10.75 2.32
C VAL A 231 -5.62 9.75 2.63
N SER A 232 -5.25 8.48 2.68
CA SER A 232 -6.17 7.43 3.04
C SER A 232 -6.07 7.16 4.56
N LEU A 233 -7.20 7.17 5.22
CA LEU A 233 -7.31 7.12 6.67
C LEU A 233 -7.81 5.75 7.11
N SER A 234 -7.07 5.11 8.02
CA SER A 234 -7.44 3.84 8.65
C SER A 234 -7.84 4.01 10.11
N LYS A 235 -8.71 3.12 10.59
CA LYS A 235 -9.19 3.16 11.97
C LYS A 235 -8.05 2.96 12.98
N TRP A 236 -7.16 2.02 12.71
CA TRP A 236 -6.16 1.58 13.67
C TRP A 236 -4.89 2.44 13.72
N ILE A 237 -4.65 3.23 12.67
CA ILE A 237 -3.51 4.14 12.61
C ILE A 237 -3.97 5.58 12.91
N ASN A 238 -4.87 6.11 12.08
CA ASN A 238 -5.21 7.54 12.12
C ASN A 238 -6.27 7.87 13.19
N PHE A 239 -7.14 6.93 13.53
CA PHE A 239 -8.18 7.08 14.56
C PHE A 239 -7.95 6.20 15.80
N LYS A 240 -6.71 5.75 16.03
CA LYS A 240 -6.33 5.11 17.31
C LYS A 240 -6.59 6.07 18.48
N ASN A 241 -6.31 7.35 18.28
CA ASN A 241 -6.79 8.46 19.09
C ASN A 241 -7.80 9.27 18.25
N PRO A 242 -9.10 9.25 18.58
CA PRO A 242 -10.12 9.94 17.78
C PRO A 242 -9.92 11.46 17.69
N GLU A 243 -9.37 12.11 18.74
CA GLU A 243 -9.12 13.54 18.72
C GLU A 243 -8.01 13.94 17.75
N GLU A 244 -6.95 13.14 17.68
CA GLU A 244 -5.86 13.32 16.70
C GLU A 244 -6.35 13.05 15.28
N GLY A 245 -7.22 12.03 15.09
CA GLY A 245 -7.85 11.75 13.81
C GLY A 245 -8.74 12.91 13.33
N ASP A 246 -9.57 13.46 14.23
CA ASP A 246 -10.42 14.62 13.94
C ASP A 246 -9.57 15.86 13.58
N ASP A 247 -8.49 16.12 14.30
CA ASP A 247 -7.59 17.24 14.02
C ASP A 247 -6.91 17.09 12.65
N LEU A 248 -6.48 15.87 12.30
CA LEU A 248 -5.94 15.58 10.99
C LEU A 248 -6.97 15.83 9.89
N VAL A 249 -8.20 15.32 10.03
CA VAL A 249 -9.29 15.51 9.06
C VAL A 249 -9.61 17.00 8.85
N ARG A 250 -9.73 17.78 9.95
CA ARG A 250 -9.99 19.23 9.87
C ARG A 250 -8.88 20.00 9.16
N SER A 251 -7.65 19.51 9.22
CA SER A 251 -6.49 20.16 8.62
C SER A 251 -6.35 19.90 7.12
N LEU A 252 -7.06 18.90 6.59
CA LEU A 252 -6.96 18.46 5.21
C LEU A 252 -8.08 19.04 4.33
N PRO A 253 -7.80 19.35 3.06
CA PRO A 253 -8.86 19.62 2.10
C PRO A 253 -9.80 18.40 1.99
N PRO A 254 -11.13 18.57 2.07
CA PRO A 254 -12.06 17.43 1.97
C PRO A 254 -11.92 16.61 0.68
N ALA A 255 -11.38 17.22 -0.38
CA ALA A 255 -11.20 16.59 -1.68
C ALA A 255 -10.04 15.56 -1.74
N CYS A 256 -9.14 15.55 -0.75
CA CYS A 256 -7.98 14.65 -0.71
C CYS A 256 -8.14 13.48 0.26
N ILE A 257 -9.26 13.40 1.00
CA ILE A 257 -9.46 12.36 2.00
C ILE A 257 -10.05 11.10 1.36
N LEU A 258 -9.46 9.96 1.69
CA LEU A 258 -9.92 8.61 1.39
C LEU A 258 -10.06 7.81 2.69
N THR A 259 -10.72 6.66 2.62
CA THR A 259 -10.81 5.69 3.72
C THR A 259 -10.25 4.35 3.30
N GLU A 260 -9.71 3.61 4.25
CA GLU A 260 -9.14 2.29 4.01
C GLU A 260 -9.27 1.39 5.25
N THR A 261 -9.13 0.10 5.02
CA THR A 261 -8.99 -0.86 6.12
C THR A 261 -7.54 -1.23 6.37
N ASP A 262 -6.71 -1.32 5.34
CA ASP A 262 -5.35 -1.85 5.35
C ASP A 262 -5.30 -3.34 5.80
N TYR A 263 -6.38 -4.08 5.48
CA TYR A 263 -6.57 -5.48 5.89
C TYR A 263 -6.77 -6.39 4.68
N PRO A 264 -6.43 -7.70 4.83
CA PRO A 264 -6.78 -8.70 3.81
C PRO A 264 -8.30 -8.82 3.65
N ILE A 265 -8.77 -8.88 2.40
CA ILE A 265 -10.21 -8.97 2.11
C ILE A 265 -10.69 -10.40 1.81
N ASP A 266 -9.78 -11.34 1.64
CA ASP A 266 -10.04 -12.72 1.22
C ASP A 266 -10.18 -13.72 2.37
N ASN A 267 -10.40 -13.22 3.59
CA ASN A 267 -10.82 -14.05 4.71
C ASN A 267 -12.31 -14.40 4.55
N PRO A 268 -12.67 -15.70 4.42
CA PRO A 268 -14.03 -16.12 4.15
C PRO A 268 -14.99 -16.00 5.36
N ASP A 269 -14.49 -15.66 6.55
CA ASP A 269 -15.33 -15.52 7.74
C ASP A 269 -16.29 -14.32 7.59
N PRO A 270 -17.64 -14.55 7.60
CA PRO A 270 -18.60 -13.47 7.49
C PRO A 270 -18.51 -12.42 8.62
N SER A 271 -18.06 -12.81 9.82
CA SER A 271 -17.85 -11.87 10.92
C SER A 271 -16.69 -10.94 10.66
N TYR A 272 -15.63 -11.45 10.03
CA TYR A 272 -14.48 -10.67 9.59
C TYR A 272 -14.88 -9.67 8.50
N GLN A 273 -15.62 -10.10 7.46
CA GLN A 273 -16.10 -9.22 6.40
C GLN A 273 -17.02 -8.10 6.93
N ARG A 274 -17.87 -8.43 7.93
CA ARG A 274 -18.68 -7.43 8.63
C ARG A 274 -17.80 -6.43 9.38
N ALA A 275 -16.77 -6.90 10.09
CA ALA A 275 -15.85 -6.04 10.82
C ALA A 275 -15.12 -5.04 9.91
N LEU A 276 -14.75 -5.42 8.67
CA LEU A 276 -14.17 -4.50 7.68
C LEU A 276 -15.19 -3.43 7.27
N THR A 277 -16.43 -3.83 7.01
CA THR A 277 -17.52 -2.90 6.69
C THR A 277 -17.77 -1.91 7.83
N ASP A 278 -17.84 -2.40 9.07
CA ASP A 278 -18.05 -1.58 10.27
C ASP A 278 -16.90 -0.58 10.47
N GLN A 279 -15.66 -0.92 10.12
CA GLN A 279 -14.52 0.00 10.16
C GLN A 279 -14.71 1.18 9.18
N LEU A 280 -15.09 0.91 7.94
CA LEU A 280 -15.32 1.95 6.95
C LEU A 280 -16.52 2.84 7.31
N GLN A 281 -17.59 2.27 7.83
CA GLN A 281 -18.74 3.03 8.34
C GLN A 281 -18.34 3.92 9.52
N TYR A 282 -17.56 3.39 10.46
CA TYR A 282 -17.00 4.16 11.56
C TYR A 282 -16.17 5.35 11.05
N LEU A 283 -15.25 5.14 10.08
CA LEU A 283 -14.44 6.19 9.52
C LEU A 283 -15.27 7.29 8.86
N ASN A 284 -16.29 6.92 8.07
CA ASN A 284 -17.18 7.88 7.45
C ASN A 284 -17.93 8.72 8.50
N ALA A 285 -18.38 8.11 9.61
CA ALA A 285 -19.03 8.82 10.71
C ALA A 285 -18.07 9.78 11.44
N GLN A 286 -16.81 9.37 11.68
CA GLN A 286 -15.81 10.23 12.31
C GLN A 286 -15.44 11.42 11.40
N ILE A 287 -15.23 11.17 10.10
CA ILE A 287 -14.93 12.23 9.12
C ILE A 287 -16.10 13.21 9.00
N ALA A 288 -17.35 12.73 8.94
CA ALA A 288 -18.55 13.57 8.95
C ALA A 288 -18.61 14.49 10.18
N ARG A 289 -18.31 13.94 11.35
CA ARG A 289 -18.23 14.70 12.61
C ARG A 289 -17.13 15.76 12.56
N ALA A 290 -15.94 15.40 12.06
CA ALA A 290 -14.80 16.30 11.97
C ALA A 290 -15.03 17.46 10.97
N TRP A 291 -15.91 17.25 9.98
CA TRP A 291 -16.35 18.31 9.05
C TRP A 291 -17.52 19.16 9.60
N ASP A 292 -17.64 19.26 10.92
CA ASP A 292 -18.62 20.07 11.65
C ASP A 292 -20.08 19.73 11.31
N GLY A 293 -20.37 18.47 10.95
CA GLY A 293 -21.71 17.99 10.66
C GLY A 293 -22.34 18.58 9.38
N ASN A 294 -21.55 19.21 8.51
CA ASN A 294 -22.05 19.74 7.22
C ASN A 294 -22.50 18.62 6.28
N LEU A 295 -22.03 17.40 6.50
CA LEU A 295 -22.42 16.18 5.78
C LEU A 295 -22.74 15.09 6.81
N ASP A 296 -23.75 14.28 6.54
CA ASP A 296 -23.95 13.03 7.27
C ASP A 296 -22.99 11.93 6.80
N ALA A 297 -22.99 10.78 7.46
CA ALA A 297 -22.07 9.68 7.13
C ALA A 297 -22.26 9.14 5.69
N SER A 298 -23.50 9.14 5.17
CA SER A 298 -23.79 8.66 3.81
C SER A 298 -23.31 9.67 2.75
N GLN A 299 -23.51 10.95 2.99
CA GLN A 299 -23.00 12.04 2.13
C GLN A 299 -21.46 12.07 2.16
N THR A 300 -20.86 11.80 3.32
CA THR A 300 -19.40 11.67 3.48
C THR A 300 -18.89 10.47 2.68
N ALA A 301 -19.53 9.31 2.75
CA ALA A 301 -19.18 8.15 1.96
C ALA A 301 -19.24 8.44 0.45
N LEU A 302 -20.25 9.17 -0.02
CA LEU A 302 -20.37 9.59 -1.41
C LEU A 302 -19.21 10.53 -1.80
N ARG A 303 -18.85 11.48 -0.97
CA ARG A 303 -17.70 12.38 -1.22
C ARG A 303 -16.39 11.60 -1.32
N ILE A 304 -16.16 10.64 -0.43
CA ILE A 304 -14.97 9.79 -0.45
C ILE A 304 -14.95 8.90 -1.71
N TYR A 305 -16.10 8.39 -2.13
CA TYR A 305 -16.24 7.65 -3.37
C TYR A 305 -15.87 8.52 -4.61
N GLU A 306 -16.30 9.76 -4.65
CA GLU A 306 -15.92 10.72 -5.70
C GLU A 306 -14.42 11.04 -5.65
N ASN A 307 -13.83 11.20 -4.45
CA ASN A 307 -12.41 11.42 -4.27
C ASN A 307 -11.59 10.21 -4.78
N PHE A 308 -12.02 8.99 -4.48
CA PHE A 308 -11.34 7.81 -4.97
C PHE A 308 -11.31 7.74 -6.49
N TRP A 309 -12.41 8.05 -7.16
CA TRP A 309 -12.43 8.10 -8.62
C TRP A 309 -11.57 9.23 -9.20
N LYS A 310 -11.40 10.32 -8.47
CA LYS A 310 -10.40 11.34 -8.83
C LYS A 310 -9.00 10.83 -8.65
N PHE A 311 -8.73 10.06 -7.60
CA PHE A 311 -7.41 9.48 -7.35
C PHE A 311 -6.98 8.51 -8.45
N ILE A 312 -7.82 7.62 -8.91
CA ILE A 312 -7.44 6.56 -9.87
C ILE A 312 -7.59 6.94 -11.35
N LYS A 313 -8.21 8.07 -11.67
CA LYS A 313 -8.36 8.61 -13.04
C LYS A 313 -7.26 9.59 -13.37
#